data_c2c48f037e1a4f7b23b660b6713c9aab
#
_entry.id   c2c48f037e1a4f7b23b660b6713c9aab
#
_cell.length_a   1.000
_cell.length_b   1.000
_cell.length_c   1.000
_cell.angle_alpha   90.00
_cell.angle_beta   90.00
_cell.angle_gamma   90.00
#
_symmetry.space_group_name_H-M   'P 1'
#
loop_
_entity.id
_entity.type
_entity.pdbx_description
1 polymer ?
#
loop_
_entity_poly.entity_id
_entity_poly.type
_entity_poly.pdbx_seq_one_letter_code
_entity_poly.pdbx_strand_id
1 'polypeptide(L)'
;GPRNGIGELLIPENEPGSSIMPGKVNPTQCEAMTMVATKVFGNDATVGFAGSQGNFQLNVFKPVMAWCVLESIQLLGDTCVSFNDHCAVGIEPNHEKIAHNLEINLMQVTALNRHIGYDKASKIAKNAHHKGISLRESALELGFLSADDFDRWVVPADMTHPSAADE
;
A
#
# COMPACT_ATOMS: atom_id res chain seq x y z
N GLY A 1 -4.34 11.02 -3.76
CA GLY A 1 -3.21 11.59 -4.49
C GLY A 1 -2.06 11.98 -3.56
N PRO A 2 -0.90 12.39 -4.08
CA PRO A 2 0.33 12.57 -3.27
C PRO A 2 0.24 13.70 -2.24
N ARG A 3 -0.70 14.63 -2.40
CA ARG A 3 -0.91 15.71 -1.41
C ARG A 3 -1.96 15.38 -0.35
N ASN A 4 -2.97 14.58 -0.69
CA ASN A 4 -4.12 14.28 0.18
C ASN A 4 -4.19 12.82 0.62
N GLY A 5 -3.33 11.96 0.09
CA GLY A 5 -3.23 10.55 0.44
C GLY A 5 -1.90 10.22 1.10
N ILE A 6 -1.57 8.94 1.18
CA ILE A 6 -0.33 8.44 1.77
C ILE A 6 0.88 9.01 1.01
N GLY A 7 0.85 8.98 -0.33
CA GLY A 7 1.83 9.66 -1.19
C GLY A 7 3.25 9.10 -1.13
N GLU A 8 3.44 7.88 -0.67
CA GLU A 8 4.77 7.25 -0.51
C GLU A 8 5.32 6.65 -1.81
N LEU A 9 4.47 6.49 -2.82
CA LEU A 9 4.86 6.02 -4.14
C LEU A 9 4.64 7.12 -5.18
N LEU A 10 5.56 7.21 -6.12
CA LEU A 10 5.45 7.95 -7.36
C LEU A 10 5.14 6.93 -8.47
N ILE A 11 4.05 7.14 -9.19
CA ILE A 11 3.66 6.31 -10.34
C ILE A 11 3.76 7.12 -11.62
N PRO A 12 4.09 6.50 -12.78
CA PRO A 12 4.16 7.20 -14.06
C PRO A 12 2.84 7.89 -14.43
N GLU A 13 2.95 9.10 -14.95
CA GLU A 13 1.84 9.82 -15.55
C GLU A 13 1.69 9.40 -17.01
N ASN A 14 0.61 8.70 -17.36
CA ASN A 14 0.37 8.22 -18.71
C ASN A 14 -0.45 9.20 -19.54
N GLU A 15 -1.38 9.93 -18.88
CA GLU A 15 -2.30 10.83 -19.54
C GLU A 15 -2.85 11.91 -18.58
N PRO A 16 -3.36 13.05 -19.11
CA PRO A 16 -4.04 14.04 -18.29
C PRO A 16 -5.27 13.43 -17.60
N GLY A 17 -5.41 13.61 -16.29
CA GLY A 17 -6.50 13.03 -15.50
C GLY A 17 -7.86 13.73 -15.71
N SER A 18 -7.87 14.96 -16.27
CA SER A 18 -9.10 15.74 -16.51
C SER A 18 -8.80 16.95 -17.37
N SER A 19 -9.74 17.32 -18.25
CA SER A 19 -9.68 18.55 -19.05
C SER A 19 -9.98 19.82 -18.24
N ILE A 20 -10.63 19.70 -17.08
CA ILE A 20 -11.08 20.82 -16.24
C ILE A 20 -10.30 20.99 -14.96
N MET A 21 -9.45 20.04 -14.59
CA MET A 21 -8.64 20.07 -13.37
C MET A 21 -7.14 19.97 -13.72
N PRO A 22 -6.44 21.09 -13.90
CA PRO A 22 -5.02 21.10 -14.20
C PRO A 22 -4.21 20.35 -13.12
N GLY A 23 -3.27 19.52 -13.55
CA GLY A 23 -2.42 18.74 -12.62
C GLY A 23 -3.09 17.53 -11.95
N LYS A 24 -4.32 17.19 -12.33
CA LYS A 24 -4.93 15.93 -11.91
C LYS A 24 -4.30 14.78 -12.69
N VAL A 25 -3.82 13.77 -11.96
CA VAL A 25 -3.30 12.53 -12.52
C VAL A 25 -4.12 11.36 -11.98
N ASN A 26 -4.60 10.50 -12.88
CA ASN A 26 -5.31 9.29 -12.51
C ASN A 26 -4.35 8.08 -12.62
N PRO A 27 -4.49 7.05 -11.77
CA PRO A 27 -3.75 5.80 -11.90
C PRO A 27 -4.39 4.90 -12.97
N THR A 28 -4.40 5.36 -14.23
CA THR A 28 -5.18 4.75 -15.33
C THR A 28 -4.82 3.31 -15.61
N GLN A 29 -3.57 2.90 -15.45
CA GLN A 29 -3.16 1.50 -15.61
C GLN A 29 -3.71 0.61 -14.47
N CYS A 30 -3.77 1.12 -13.24
CA CYS A 30 -4.42 0.42 -12.13
C CYS A 30 -5.93 0.28 -12.35
N GLU A 31 -6.56 1.35 -12.87
CA GLU A 31 -7.99 1.34 -13.20
C GLU A 31 -8.28 0.32 -14.32
N ALA A 32 -7.47 0.29 -15.38
CA ALA A 32 -7.59 -0.67 -16.46
C ALA A 32 -7.46 -2.13 -15.96
N MET A 33 -6.48 -2.42 -15.11
CA MET A 33 -6.29 -3.75 -14.54
C MET A 33 -7.49 -4.18 -13.68
N THR A 34 -8.04 -3.29 -12.88
CA THR A 34 -9.23 -3.58 -12.05
C THR A 34 -10.50 -3.77 -12.90
N MET A 35 -10.63 -3.06 -14.03
CA MET A 35 -11.71 -3.28 -15.00
C MET A 35 -11.59 -4.68 -15.64
N VAL A 36 -10.39 -5.08 -16.03
CA VAL A 36 -10.13 -6.44 -16.56
C VAL A 36 -10.46 -7.50 -15.51
N ALA A 37 -10.03 -7.32 -14.26
CA ALA A 37 -10.38 -8.24 -13.17
C ALA A 37 -11.91 -8.36 -13.00
N THR A 38 -12.64 -7.25 -13.08
CA THR A 38 -14.12 -7.26 -13.03
C THR A 38 -14.73 -8.07 -14.18
N LYS A 39 -14.18 -7.93 -15.39
CA LYS A 39 -14.65 -8.71 -16.56
C LYS A 39 -14.38 -10.20 -16.37
N VAL A 40 -13.20 -10.56 -15.83
CA VAL A 40 -12.83 -11.96 -15.56
C VAL A 40 -13.77 -12.59 -14.52
N PHE A 41 -14.14 -11.88 -13.44
CA PHE A 41 -15.16 -12.36 -12.50
C PHE A 41 -16.52 -12.61 -13.16
N GLY A 42 -16.93 -11.77 -14.12
CA GLY A 42 -18.13 -11.98 -14.91
C GLY A 42 -18.03 -13.24 -15.77
N ASN A 43 -16.89 -13.48 -16.38
CA ASN A 43 -16.63 -14.70 -17.17
C ASN A 43 -16.63 -15.96 -16.29
N ASP A 44 -16.03 -15.90 -15.11
CA ASP A 44 -16.01 -17.01 -14.15
C ASP A 44 -17.43 -17.39 -13.71
N ALA A 45 -18.26 -16.43 -13.38
CA ALA A 45 -19.67 -16.66 -13.06
C ALA A 45 -20.42 -17.32 -14.24
N THR A 46 -20.14 -16.87 -15.46
CA THR A 46 -20.73 -17.47 -16.69
C THR A 46 -20.30 -18.93 -16.85
N VAL A 47 -19.01 -19.23 -16.66
CA VAL A 47 -18.47 -20.60 -16.73
C VAL A 47 -19.10 -21.49 -15.66
N GLY A 48 -19.20 -20.99 -14.42
CA GLY A 48 -19.82 -21.74 -13.33
C GLY A 48 -21.30 -22.08 -13.61
N PHE A 49 -22.07 -21.10 -14.09
CA PHE A 49 -23.46 -21.34 -14.48
C PHE A 49 -23.59 -22.30 -15.66
N ALA A 50 -22.80 -22.10 -16.70
CA ALA A 50 -22.77 -22.97 -17.87
C ALA A 50 -22.38 -24.42 -17.51
N GLY A 51 -21.47 -24.61 -16.56
CA GLY A 51 -21.06 -25.91 -16.05
C GLY A 51 -22.20 -26.72 -15.41
N SER A 52 -23.18 -26.01 -14.83
CA SER A 52 -24.36 -26.64 -14.20
C SER A 52 -25.42 -27.19 -15.19
N GLN A 53 -25.28 -26.91 -16.50
CA GLN A 53 -26.31 -27.17 -17.51
C GLN A 53 -26.14 -28.51 -18.25
N GLY A 54 -25.35 -29.42 -17.74
CA GLY A 54 -25.17 -30.76 -18.33
C GLY A 54 -26.40 -31.64 -18.18
N ASN A 55 -26.75 -32.38 -19.26
CA ASN A 55 -27.84 -33.36 -19.29
C ASN A 55 -27.35 -34.66 -19.92
N PHE A 56 -27.69 -35.81 -19.34
CA PHE A 56 -27.39 -37.13 -19.87
C PHE A 56 -25.92 -37.30 -20.31
N GLN A 57 -24.97 -36.86 -19.47
CA GLN A 57 -23.52 -36.94 -19.69
C GLN A 57 -22.99 -36.04 -20.82
N LEU A 58 -23.77 -35.07 -21.27
CA LEU A 58 -23.37 -34.06 -22.24
C LEU A 58 -23.71 -32.67 -21.77
N ASN A 59 -22.73 -31.78 -21.81
CA ASN A 59 -22.93 -30.34 -21.60
C ASN A 59 -22.71 -29.62 -22.94
N VAL A 60 -23.77 -29.03 -23.49
CA VAL A 60 -23.73 -28.31 -24.75
C VAL A 60 -23.26 -26.87 -24.66
N PHE A 61 -22.98 -26.37 -23.44
CA PHE A 61 -22.54 -24.98 -23.18
C PHE A 61 -21.02 -24.80 -23.30
N LYS A 62 -20.29 -25.84 -23.71
CA LYS A 62 -18.84 -25.80 -23.92
C LYS A 62 -18.34 -24.61 -24.74
N PRO A 63 -19.02 -24.19 -25.84
CA PRO A 63 -18.56 -23.03 -26.62
C PRO A 63 -18.49 -21.72 -25.78
N VAL A 64 -19.50 -21.43 -24.96
CA VAL A 64 -19.49 -20.24 -24.14
C VAL A 64 -18.46 -20.36 -23.01
N MET A 65 -18.28 -21.52 -22.40
CA MET A 65 -17.22 -21.74 -21.41
C MET A 65 -15.84 -21.53 -22.04
N ALA A 66 -15.58 -22.12 -23.20
CA ALA A 66 -14.30 -21.92 -23.91
C ALA A 66 -14.07 -20.45 -24.27
N TRP A 67 -15.10 -19.75 -24.75
CA TRP A 67 -15.01 -18.32 -25.04
C TRP A 67 -14.61 -17.51 -23.80
N CYS A 68 -15.33 -17.66 -22.70
CA CYS A 68 -15.08 -16.92 -21.47
C CYS A 68 -13.67 -17.18 -20.91
N VAL A 69 -13.19 -18.43 -20.95
CA VAL A 69 -11.85 -18.78 -20.48
C VAL A 69 -10.78 -18.17 -21.37
N LEU A 70 -10.89 -18.32 -22.69
CA LEU A 70 -9.91 -17.77 -23.64
C LEU A 70 -9.88 -16.24 -23.61
N GLU A 71 -11.03 -15.59 -23.54
CA GLU A 71 -11.12 -14.12 -23.38
C GLU A 71 -10.44 -13.67 -22.08
N SER A 72 -10.66 -14.38 -20.97
CA SER A 72 -10.04 -14.05 -19.68
C SER A 72 -8.51 -14.20 -19.75
N ILE A 73 -8.00 -15.24 -20.36
CA ILE A 73 -6.56 -15.44 -20.56
C ILE A 73 -5.96 -14.31 -21.38
N GLN A 74 -6.60 -13.94 -22.49
CA GLN A 74 -6.14 -12.86 -23.37
C GLN A 74 -6.11 -11.52 -22.61
N LEU A 75 -7.22 -11.15 -21.98
CA LEU A 75 -7.34 -9.89 -21.26
C LEU A 75 -6.33 -9.78 -20.10
N LEU A 76 -6.12 -10.86 -19.34
CA LEU A 76 -5.13 -10.88 -18.27
C LEU A 76 -3.71 -10.77 -18.82
N GLY A 77 -3.40 -11.49 -19.90
CA GLY A 77 -2.08 -11.42 -20.55
C GLY A 77 -1.77 -9.99 -21.02
N ASP A 78 -2.67 -9.40 -21.79
CA ASP A 78 -2.49 -8.06 -22.37
C ASP A 78 -2.40 -6.99 -21.28
N THR A 79 -3.25 -7.07 -20.25
CA THR A 79 -3.24 -6.06 -19.18
C THR A 79 -2.02 -6.19 -18.27
N CYS A 80 -1.49 -7.40 -18.04
CA CYS A 80 -0.24 -7.58 -17.29
C CYS A 80 0.95 -6.93 -18.01
N VAL A 81 1.05 -7.12 -19.33
CA VAL A 81 2.10 -6.48 -20.14
C VAL A 81 1.95 -4.96 -20.11
N SER A 82 0.74 -4.45 -20.39
CA SER A 82 0.47 -3.01 -20.37
C SER A 82 0.76 -2.38 -18.99
N PHE A 83 0.35 -3.04 -17.92
CA PHE A 83 0.61 -2.56 -16.56
C PHE A 83 2.10 -2.56 -16.23
N ASN A 84 2.83 -3.60 -16.62
CA ASN A 84 4.28 -3.63 -16.44
C ASN A 84 4.94 -2.45 -17.14
N ASP A 85 4.68 -2.30 -18.44
CA ASP A 85 5.41 -1.37 -19.30
C ASP A 85 5.07 0.11 -19.01
N HIS A 86 3.84 0.40 -18.56
CA HIS A 86 3.37 1.76 -18.39
C HIS A 86 3.15 2.16 -16.92
N CYS A 87 3.33 1.26 -15.97
CA CYS A 87 3.19 1.54 -14.54
C CYS A 87 4.29 0.90 -13.70
N ALA A 88 4.36 -0.43 -13.65
CA ALA A 88 5.15 -1.13 -12.63
C ALA A 88 6.65 -0.80 -12.68
N VAL A 89 7.24 -0.77 -13.90
CA VAL A 89 8.67 -0.46 -14.07
C VAL A 89 9.05 0.98 -13.74
N GLY A 90 8.08 1.87 -13.67
CA GLY A 90 8.28 3.29 -13.37
C GLY A 90 7.81 3.70 -11.98
N ILE A 91 7.48 2.73 -11.10
CA ILE A 91 7.14 3.03 -9.71
C ILE A 91 8.42 3.37 -8.95
N GLU A 92 8.44 4.54 -8.30
CA GLU A 92 9.54 5.00 -7.48
C GLU A 92 9.07 5.34 -6.05
N PRO A 93 9.92 5.15 -5.02
CA PRO A 93 9.63 5.60 -3.68
C PRO A 93 9.71 7.12 -3.59
N ASN A 94 8.74 7.74 -2.93
CA ASN A 94 8.80 9.15 -2.55
C ASN A 94 9.57 9.26 -1.22
N HIS A 95 10.88 9.31 -1.28
CA HIS A 95 11.75 9.29 -0.10
C HIS A 95 11.46 10.42 0.88
N GLU A 96 11.16 11.62 0.40
CA GLU A 96 10.81 12.77 1.25
C GLU A 96 9.53 12.49 2.04
N LYS A 97 8.50 11.99 1.37
CA LYS A 97 7.22 11.68 2.03
C LYS A 97 7.34 10.50 3.00
N ILE A 98 8.11 9.48 2.63
CA ILE A 98 8.40 8.35 3.52
C ILE A 98 9.13 8.82 4.77
N ALA A 99 10.17 9.63 4.64
CA ALA A 99 10.91 10.18 5.79
C ALA A 99 10.00 11.02 6.70
N HIS A 100 9.17 11.89 6.12
CA HIS A 100 8.20 12.67 6.88
C HIS A 100 7.18 11.77 7.62
N ASN A 101 6.63 10.76 6.95
CA ASN A 101 5.68 9.84 7.57
C ASN A 101 6.31 9.01 8.69
N LEU A 102 7.58 8.64 8.56
CA LEU A 102 8.33 8.01 9.64
C LEU A 102 8.51 8.95 10.83
N GLU A 103 8.90 10.20 10.59
CA GLU A 103 9.13 11.19 11.67
C GLU A 103 7.88 11.43 12.53
N ILE A 104 6.70 11.50 11.91
CA ILE A 104 5.43 11.73 12.63
C ILE A 104 4.80 10.45 13.19
N ASN A 105 5.37 9.27 12.93
CA ASN A 105 4.81 7.98 13.33
C ASN A 105 5.00 7.72 14.83
N LEU A 106 3.90 7.72 15.59
CA LEU A 106 3.93 7.49 17.03
C LEU A 106 4.29 6.05 17.43
N MET A 107 4.21 5.07 16.53
CA MET A 107 4.52 3.67 16.84
C MET A 107 6.01 3.46 17.16
N GLN A 108 6.89 4.33 16.69
CA GLN A 108 8.32 4.30 16.99
C GLN A 108 8.63 4.46 18.49
N VAL A 109 7.70 4.97 19.27
CA VAL A 109 7.86 5.10 20.74
C VAL A 109 8.15 3.75 21.41
N THR A 110 7.75 2.64 20.80
CA THR A 110 7.99 1.28 21.34
C THR A 110 9.48 0.96 21.46
N ALA A 111 10.35 1.55 20.65
CA ALA A 111 11.80 1.42 20.77
C ALA A 111 12.31 1.92 22.15
N LEU A 112 11.64 2.90 22.72
CA LEU A 112 12.02 3.47 24.02
C LEU A 112 11.65 2.60 25.22
N ASN A 113 10.76 1.62 25.07
CA ASN A 113 10.27 0.79 26.18
C ASN A 113 11.40 0.07 26.92
N ARG A 114 12.44 -0.37 26.21
CA ARG A 114 13.60 -1.09 26.76
C ARG A 114 14.51 -0.18 27.59
N HIS A 115 14.48 1.13 27.35
CA HIS A 115 15.40 2.10 27.95
C HIS A 115 14.76 2.90 29.10
N ILE A 116 13.51 3.35 28.92
CA ILE A 116 12.82 4.22 29.87
C ILE A 116 11.56 3.60 30.49
N GLY A 117 11.18 2.42 30.04
CA GLY A 117 9.96 1.70 30.47
C GLY A 117 8.69 2.19 29.79
N TYR A 118 7.67 1.33 29.78
CA TYR A 118 6.39 1.55 29.11
C TYR A 118 5.67 2.83 29.55
N ASP A 119 5.65 3.14 30.85
CA ASP A 119 4.89 4.27 31.36
C ASP A 119 5.42 5.62 30.86
N LYS A 120 6.74 5.79 30.81
CA LYS A 120 7.36 7.00 30.27
C LYS A 120 7.19 7.07 28.75
N ALA A 121 7.39 5.98 28.03
CA ALA A 121 7.16 5.91 26.60
C ALA A 121 5.70 6.23 26.24
N SER A 122 4.73 5.70 26.99
CA SER A 122 3.31 6.03 26.82
C SER A 122 3.00 7.50 27.03
N LYS A 123 3.65 8.15 28.03
CA LYS A 123 3.49 9.59 28.26
C LYS A 123 4.04 10.42 27.10
N ILE A 124 5.19 10.02 26.54
CA ILE A 124 5.77 10.68 25.36
C ILE A 124 4.79 10.60 24.17
N ALA A 125 4.28 9.41 23.85
CA ALA A 125 3.36 9.23 22.74
C ALA A 125 2.04 10.02 22.92
N LYS A 126 1.47 9.99 24.11
CA LYS A 126 0.25 10.76 24.42
C LYS A 126 0.46 12.26 24.32
N ASN A 127 1.56 12.78 24.84
CA ASN A 127 1.89 14.20 24.75
C ASN A 127 2.14 14.62 23.29
N ALA A 128 2.88 13.81 22.52
CA ALA A 128 3.10 14.03 21.10
C ALA A 128 1.77 14.10 20.33
N HIS A 129 0.87 13.13 20.56
CA HIS A 129 -0.44 13.09 19.94
C HIS A 129 -1.30 14.30 20.27
N HIS A 130 -1.40 14.66 21.56
CA HIS A 130 -2.25 15.77 22.00
C HIS A 130 -1.76 17.14 21.51
N LYS A 131 -0.45 17.31 21.36
CA LYS A 131 0.16 18.57 20.92
C LYS A 131 0.40 18.64 19.42
N GLY A 132 0.29 17.53 18.69
CA GLY A 132 0.62 17.46 17.28
C GLY A 132 2.11 17.67 16.99
N ILE A 133 2.97 17.23 17.90
CA ILE A 133 4.44 17.33 17.79
C ILE A 133 5.07 15.95 17.58
N SER A 134 6.34 15.92 17.18
CA SER A 134 7.08 14.67 17.03
C SER A 134 7.33 13.96 18.36
N LEU A 135 7.61 12.65 18.33
CA LEU A 135 8.03 11.90 19.53
C LEU A 135 9.30 12.48 20.14
N ARG A 136 10.23 12.93 19.30
CA ARG A 136 11.48 13.55 19.72
C ARG A 136 11.25 14.82 20.51
N GLU A 137 10.46 15.75 19.97
CA GLU A 137 10.10 16.99 20.67
C GLU A 137 9.38 16.71 22.00
N SER A 138 8.44 15.77 21.98
CA SER A 138 7.71 15.37 23.18
C SER A 138 8.63 14.75 24.25
N ALA A 139 9.58 13.92 23.86
CA ALA A 139 10.52 13.29 24.78
C ALA A 139 11.43 14.31 25.48
N LEU A 140 11.93 15.30 24.72
CA LEU A 140 12.76 16.39 25.23
C LEU A 140 11.96 17.31 26.15
N GLU A 141 10.74 17.69 25.76
CA GLU A 141 9.85 18.53 26.57
C GLU A 141 9.53 17.90 27.93
N LEU A 142 9.29 16.58 27.95
CA LEU A 142 9.02 15.86 29.19
C LEU A 142 10.28 15.56 30.03
N GLY A 143 11.47 15.82 29.50
CA GLY A 143 12.73 15.63 30.18
C GLY A 143 13.05 14.17 30.53
N PHE A 144 12.51 13.20 29.77
CA PHE A 144 12.70 11.78 30.08
C PHE A 144 13.99 11.20 29.47
N LEU A 145 14.55 11.87 28.46
CA LEU A 145 15.80 11.49 27.81
C LEU A 145 16.41 12.69 27.05
N SER A 146 17.68 12.58 26.70
CA SER A 146 18.38 13.57 25.88
C SER A 146 18.08 13.37 24.39
N ALA A 147 18.42 14.39 23.58
CA ALA A 147 18.32 14.28 22.12
C ALA A 147 19.18 13.12 21.57
N ASP A 148 20.41 13.02 22.04
CA ASP A 148 21.36 11.99 21.62
C ASP A 148 20.88 10.58 21.97
N ASP A 149 20.24 10.41 23.13
CA ASP A 149 19.66 9.13 23.52
C ASP A 149 18.46 8.78 22.65
N PHE A 150 17.59 9.75 22.33
CA PHE A 150 16.47 9.53 21.42
C PHE A 150 16.96 9.08 20.05
N ASP A 151 17.89 9.83 19.46
CA ASP A 151 18.38 9.57 18.11
C ASP A 151 19.15 8.22 18.03
N ARG A 152 19.77 7.79 19.14
CA ARG A 152 20.45 6.49 19.24
C ARG A 152 19.50 5.31 19.41
N TRP A 153 18.38 5.47 20.13
CA TRP A 153 17.47 4.38 20.48
C TRP A 153 16.28 4.24 19.55
N VAL A 154 15.87 5.31 18.88
CA VAL A 154 14.76 5.30 17.94
C VAL A 154 15.31 5.26 16.51
N VAL A 155 15.70 4.08 16.08
CA VAL A 155 16.20 3.81 14.73
C VAL A 155 15.18 2.91 14.03
N PRO A 156 14.36 3.43 13.10
CA PRO A 156 13.29 2.67 12.45
C PRO A 156 13.77 1.37 11.78
N ALA A 157 14.96 1.37 11.21
CA ALA A 157 15.55 0.19 10.57
C ALA A 157 15.74 -0.97 11.55
N ASP A 158 16.14 -0.68 12.79
CA ASP A 158 16.38 -1.69 13.82
C ASP A 158 15.08 -2.30 14.37
N MET A 159 13.94 -1.65 14.11
CA MET A 159 12.62 -2.15 14.50
C MET A 159 12.01 -3.16 13.53
N THR A 160 12.67 -3.41 12.40
CA THR A 160 12.19 -4.33 11.34
C THR A 160 12.74 -5.74 11.46
N HIS A 161 13.63 -6.01 12.42
CA HIS A 161 14.28 -7.30 12.65
C HIS A 161 14.19 -7.71 14.13
N PRO A 162 14.26 -9.02 14.43
CA PRO A 162 14.43 -9.48 15.80
C PRO A 162 15.71 -8.85 16.39
N SER A 163 15.63 -8.37 17.62
CA SER A 163 16.82 -7.85 18.29
C SER A 163 17.69 -9.02 18.81
N ALA A 164 19.01 -8.86 18.79
CA ALA A 164 19.96 -9.85 19.32
C ALA A 164 19.75 -10.19 20.81
N ALA A 165 18.85 -9.50 21.50
CA ALA A 165 18.47 -9.79 22.90
C ALA A 165 17.27 -10.76 23.01
N ASP A 166 16.66 -11.15 21.87
CA ASP A 166 15.52 -12.07 21.80
C ASP A 166 15.97 -13.50 21.38
N GLU A 167 17.29 -13.73 21.18
CA GLU A 167 17.97 -15.02 21.04
C GLU A 167 18.59 -15.46 22.38
#